data_7223836687e32dbbeec8180f6d5fd3da
#
_entry.id   7223836687e32dbbeec8180f6d5fd3da
#
_cell.length_a   1.000
_cell.length_b   1.000
_cell.length_c   1.000
_cell.angle_alpha   90.00
_cell.angle_beta   90.00
_cell.angle_gamma   90.00
#
_symmetry.space_group_name_H-M   'P 1'
#
loop_
_entity.id
_entity.type
_entity.pdbx_description
1 polymer ?
#
loop_
_entity_poly.entity_id
_entity_poly.type
_entity_poly.pdbx_seq_one_letter_code
_entity_poly.pdbx_strand_id
1 'polypeptide(L)'
;PTALGENPMAIGLYEMLLAGLIMVINQRFFISGFQSLMHGGPNMDTLVSMGSVAAFGYSVAILFSMSSAQLGGNLEGAAHYAHELYFESAAMILTLITVGKLLEAYSKGKTTNAIKGLMDLAPKTAHVLRGAQEATVPVEEVRVGDTFLVRPGESIPVDGRVLAGGSAVN
;
A
#
# COMPACT_ATOMS: atom_id res chain seq x y z
N PRO A 1 -22.70 -20.04 28.82
CA PRO A 1 -21.33 -20.30 29.15
C PRO A 1 -20.79 -21.35 28.19
N THR A 2 -20.00 -20.91 27.25
CA THR A 2 -19.33 -21.78 26.28
C THR A 2 -18.07 -22.30 26.96
N ALA A 3 -17.82 -23.61 26.96
CA ALA A 3 -16.65 -24.26 27.56
C ALA A 3 -15.30 -23.65 27.10
N LEU A 4 -15.30 -22.91 26.01
CA LEU A 4 -14.17 -22.11 25.52
C LEU A 4 -13.89 -20.88 26.39
N GLY A 5 -14.89 -20.23 26.99
CA GLY A 5 -14.72 -19.00 27.77
C GLY A 5 -14.20 -19.23 29.21
N GLU A 6 -14.20 -20.46 29.68
CA GLU A 6 -13.77 -20.83 31.04
C GLU A 6 -12.34 -21.44 31.06
N ASN A 7 -11.77 -21.77 29.90
CA ASN A 7 -10.44 -22.37 29.81
C ASN A 7 -9.42 -21.39 29.19
N PRO A 8 -8.53 -20.81 30.02
CA PRO A 8 -7.53 -19.84 29.54
C PRO A 8 -6.65 -20.39 28.41
N MET A 9 -6.33 -21.70 28.43
CA MET A 9 -5.55 -22.36 27.40
C MET A 9 -6.28 -22.39 26.04
N ALA A 10 -7.61 -22.65 26.06
CA ALA A 10 -8.40 -22.66 24.84
C ALA A 10 -8.48 -21.27 24.20
N ILE A 11 -8.59 -20.23 25.02
CA ILE A 11 -8.57 -18.84 24.55
C ILE A 11 -7.22 -18.51 23.91
N GLY A 12 -6.09 -18.81 24.61
CA GLY A 12 -4.75 -18.53 24.09
C GLY A 12 -4.44 -19.28 22.78
N LEU A 13 -4.90 -20.54 22.64
CA LEU A 13 -4.79 -21.26 21.37
C LEU A 13 -5.61 -20.65 20.26
N TYR A 14 -6.82 -20.18 20.55
CA TYR A 14 -7.68 -19.50 19.59
C TYR A 14 -7.05 -18.17 19.12
N GLU A 15 -6.53 -17.38 20.04
CA GLU A 15 -5.80 -16.14 19.74
C GLU A 15 -4.54 -16.42 18.90
N MET A 16 -3.78 -17.44 19.24
CA MET A 16 -2.60 -17.87 18.49
C MET A 16 -2.96 -18.20 17.03
N LEU A 17 -4.04 -18.97 16.82
CA LEU A 17 -4.50 -19.33 15.47
C LEU A 17 -4.95 -18.11 14.67
N LEU A 18 -5.70 -17.21 15.27
CA LEU A 18 -6.15 -15.97 14.61
C LEU A 18 -4.97 -15.04 14.28
N ALA A 19 -4.07 -14.82 15.24
CA ALA A 19 -2.88 -14.00 15.02
C ALA A 19 -1.98 -14.64 13.94
N GLY A 20 -1.78 -15.94 13.97
CA GLY A 20 -1.05 -16.68 12.93
C GLY A 20 -1.67 -16.53 11.55
N LEU A 21 -3.00 -16.60 11.44
CA LEU A 21 -3.71 -16.36 10.18
C LEU A 21 -3.48 -14.94 9.65
N ILE A 22 -3.56 -13.93 10.53
CA ILE A 22 -3.29 -12.53 10.18
C ILE A 22 -1.83 -12.36 9.72
N MET A 23 -0.88 -13.01 10.38
CA MET A 23 0.54 -13.00 9.97
C MET A 23 0.74 -13.62 8.58
N VAL A 24 0.07 -14.74 8.29
CA VAL A 24 0.14 -15.38 6.96
C VAL A 24 -0.47 -14.50 5.87
N ILE A 25 -1.62 -13.88 6.11
CA ILE A 25 -2.23 -12.93 5.18
C ILE A 25 -1.27 -11.76 4.91
N ASN A 26 -0.58 -11.28 5.93
CA ASN A 26 0.33 -10.14 5.87
C ASN A 26 1.81 -10.55 5.67
N GLN A 27 2.09 -11.75 5.17
CA GLN A 27 3.45 -12.29 5.00
C GLN A 27 4.39 -11.36 4.21
N ARG A 28 3.85 -10.50 3.36
CA ARG A 28 4.60 -9.54 2.56
C ARG A 28 5.45 -8.60 3.41
N PHE A 29 4.96 -8.18 4.59
CA PHE A 29 5.72 -7.35 5.52
C PHE A 29 6.94 -8.07 6.05
N PHE A 30 6.82 -9.36 6.36
CA PHE A 30 7.92 -10.18 6.87
C PHE A 30 8.99 -10.40 5.80
N ILE A 31 8.59 -10.71 4.56
CA ILE A 31 9.50 -10.90 3.44
C ILE A 31 10.23 -9.59 3.12
N SER A 32 9.50 -8.48 2.96
CA SER A 32 10.06 -7.16 2.68
C SER A 32 10.97 -6.67 3.82
N GLY A 33 10.51 -6.82 5.07
CA GLY A 33 11.26 -6.42 6.26
C GLY A 33 12.58 -7.19 6.41
N PHE A 34 12.55 -8.50 6.21
CA PHE A 34 13.74 -9.35 6.29
C PHE A 34 14.74 -9.03 5.16
N GLN A 35 14.25 -8.87 3.92
CA GLN A 35 15.09 -8.49 2.79
C GLN A 35 15.77 -7.13 3.03
N SER A 36 15.03 -6.13 3.50
CA SER A 36 15.58 -4.80 3.81
C SER A 36 16.64 -4.87 4.90
N LEU A 37 16.43 -5.70 5.92
CA LEU A 37 17.42 -5.90 6.99
C LEU A 37 18.70 -6.53 6.44
N MET A 38 18.60 -7.56 5.59
CA MET A 38 19.74 -8.24 4.98
C MET A 38 20.57 -7.34 4.05
N HIS A 39 19.94 -6.35 3.42
CA HIS A 39 20.61 -5.38 2.56
C HIS A 39 21.13 -4.14 3.33
N GLY A 40 21.07 -4.15 4.66
CA GLY A 40 21.59 -3.07 5.51
C GLY A 40 20.77 -1.76 5.49
N GLY A 41 19.55 -1.80 4.93
CA GLY A 41 18.63 -0.66 4.88
C GLY A 41 17.30 -0.98 5.59
N PRO A 42 17.28 -1.10 6.93
CA PRO A 42 16.03 -1.38 7.65
C PRO A 42 14.99 -0.30 7.37
N ASN A 43 13.77 -0.73 7.11
CA ASN A 43 12.63 0.14 6.79
C ASN A 43 11.47 -0.09 7.78
N MET A 44 10.34 0.58 7.54
CA MET A 44 9.13 0.44 8.35
C MET A 44 8.63 -1.02 8.40
N ASP A 45 8.74 -1.75 7.29
CA ASP A 45 8.32 -3.16 7.23
C ASP A 45 9.21 -4.03 8.12
N THR A 46 10.51 -3.71 8.25
CA THR A 46 11.45 -4.36 9.19
C THR A 46 11.00 -4.18 10.63
N LEU A 47 10.65 -2.95 11.03
CA LEU A 47 10.22 -2.65 12.40
C LEU A 47 8.91 -3.36 12.74
N VAL A 48 7.93 -3.32 11.82
CA VAL A 48 6.64 -3.99 11.98
C VAL A 48 6.79 -5.50 12.09
N SER A 49 7.60 -6.11 11.22
CA SER A 49 7.83 -7.56 11.24
C SER A 49 8.54 -8.01 12.51
N MET A 50 9.57 -7.28 12.96
CA MET A 50 10.27 -7.59 14.21
C MET A 50 9.35 -7.50 15.43
N GLY A 51 8.56 -6.43 15.54
CA GLY A 51 7.61 -6.26 16.64
C GLY A 51 6.55 -7.37 16.68
N SER A 52 5.97 -7.70 15.52
CA SER A 52 4.95 -8.75 15.43
C SER A 52 5.52 -10.14 15.72
N VAL A 53 6.71 -10.46 15.20
CA VAL A 53 7.39 -11.76 15.48
C VAL A 53 7.78 -11.86 16.95
N ALA A 54 8.28 -10.78 17.55
CA ALA A 54 8.65 -10.78 18.97
C ALA A 54 7.41 -10.98 19.87
N ALA A 55 6.32 -10.26 19.61
CA ALA A 55 5.07 -10.40 20.36
C ALA A 55 4.48 -11.81 20.23
N PHE A 56 4.44 -12.34 19.00
CA PHE A 56 3.94 -13.68 18.73
C PHE A 56 4.82 -14.76 19.37
N GLY A 57 6.14 -14.68 19.18
CA GLY A 57 7.10 -15.65 19.73
C GLY A 57 7.11 -15.67 21.26
N TYR A 58 7.07 -14.49 21.90
CA TYR A 58 6.93 -14.37 23.35
C TYR A 58 5.63 -15.04 23.83
N SER A 59 4.50 -14.74 23.18
CA SER A 59 3.20 -15.32 23.56
C SER A 59 3.16 -16.84 23.40
N VAL A 60 3.83 -17.39 22.38
CA VAL A 60 3.99 -18.85 22.24
C VAL A 60 4.76 -19.44 23.43
N ALA A 61 5.85 -18.80 23.86
CA ALA A 61 6.60 -19.26 25.03
C ALA A 61 5.76 -19.21 26.32
N ILE A 62 4.99 -18.15 26.52
CA ILE A 62 4.06 -18.01 27.64
C ILE A 62 2.96 -19.08 27.58
N LEU A 63 2.46 -19.41 26.39
CA LEU A 63 1.45 -20.46 26.20
C LEU A 63 1.96 -21.84 26.65
N PHE A 64 3.23 -22.15 26.40
CA PHE A 64 3.86 -23.37 26.92
C PHE A 64 3.98 -23.36 28.45
N SER A 65 4.35 -22.21 29.03
CA SER A 65 4.41 -22.05 30.50
C SER A 65 3.03 -22.21 31.13
N MET A 66 2.01 -21.62 30.51
CA MET A 66 0.61 -21.77 30.93
C MET A 66 0.15 -23.23 30.87
N SER A 67 0.49 -23.96 29.79
CA SER A 67 0.20 -25.39 29.66
C SER A 67 0.82 -26.21 30.80
N SER A 68 2.08 -25.92 31.14
CA SER A 68 2.78 -26.59 32.23
C SER A 68 2.16 -26.31 33.61
N ALA A 69 1.74 -25.07 33.85
CA ALA A 69 1.05 -24.66 35.09
C ALA A 69 -0.31 -25.36 35.22
N GLN A 70 -1.07 -25.45 34.14
CA GLN A 70 -2.36 -26.14 34.11
C GLN A 70 -2.24 -27.64 34.36
N LEU A 71 -1.25 -28.30 33.77
CA LEU A 71 -0.94 -29.73 34.00
C LEU A 71 -0.51 -29.97 35.44
N GLY A 72 0.18 -29.03 36.08
CA GLY A 72 0.57 -29.07 37.48
C GLY A 72 -0.54 -28.75 38.48
N GLY A 73 -1.78 -28.50 38.00
CA GLY A 73 -2.93 -28.18 38.86
C GLY A 73 -2.94 -26.74 39.39
N ASN A 74 -2.03 -25.88 38.94
CA ASN A 74 -1.97 -24.46 39.33
C ASN A 74 -2.82 -23.60 38.39
N LEU A 75 -4.12 -23.57 38.66
CA LEU A 75 -5.09 -22.81 37.86
C LEU A 75 -4.93 -21.30 37.99
N GLU A 76 -4.51 -20.78 39.16
CA GLU A 76 -4.24 -19.36 39.38
C GLU A 76 -3.01 -18.92 38.56
N GLY A 77 -1.95 -19.73 38.52
CA GLY A 77 -0.79 -19.49 37.68
C GLY A 77 -1.12 -19.51 36.17
N ALA A 78 -1.97 -20.45 35.75
CA ALA A 78 -2.42 -20.50 34.37
C ALA A 78 -3.24 -19.25 33.98
N ALA A 79 -4.11 -18.75 34.86
CA ALA A 79 -4.85 -17.52 34.63
C ALA A 79 -3.95 -16.28 34.60
N HIS A 80 -2.90 -16.22 35.40
CA HIS A 80 -1.90 -15.16 35.36
C HIS A 80 -1.20 -15.10 33.98
N TYR A 81 -0.73 -16.26 33.47
CA TYR A 81 -0.09 -16.33 32.16
C TYR A 81 -1.02 -15.94 31.01
N ALA A 82 -2.33 -16.14 31.13
CA ALA A 82 -3.29 -15.71 30.10
C ALA A 82 -3.30 -14.18 29.91
N HIS A 83 -3.04 -13.40 30.95
CA HIS A 83 -2.93 -11.95 30.87
C HIS A 83 -1.59 -11.45 30.30
N GLU A 84 -0.62 -12.32 30.14
CA GLU A 84 0.70 -12.02 29.55
C GLU A 84 0.78 -12.39 28.06
N LEU A 85 -0.33 -12.81 27.46
CA LEU A 85 -0.36 -13.11 26.02
C LEU A 85 -0.47 -11.82 25.20
N TYR A 86 0.34 -11.70 24.17
CA TYR A 86 0.39 -10.55 23.25
C TYR A 86 0.04 -10.93 21.81
N PHE A 87 -0.72 -12.00 21.59
CA PHE A 87 -1.18 -12.38 20.25
C PHE A 87 -2.04 -11.30 19.61
N GLU A 88 -2.90 -10.66 20.38
CA GLU A 88 -3.72 -9.54 19.93
C GLU A 88 -2.86 -8.35 19.48
N SER A 89 -1.77 -8.07 20.21
CA SER A 89 -0.84 -6.98 19.88
C SER A 89 -0.13 -7.25 18.55
N ALA A 90 0.33 -8.48 18.31
CA ALA A 90 0.91 -8.87 17.04
C ALA A 90 -0.08 -8.68 15.87
N ALA A 91 -1.33 -9.11 16.06
CA ALA A 91 -2.41 -8.96 15.08
C ALA A 91 -2.78 -7.48 14.85
N MET A 92 -2.86 -6.70 15.93
CA MET A 92 -3.20 -5.27 15.89
C MET A 92 -2.18 -4.47 15.12
N ILE A 93 -0.87 -4.69 15.35
CA ILE A 93 0.22 -4.01 14.64
C ILE A 93 0.06 -4.23 13.13
N LEU A 94 -0.13 -5.48 12.68
CA LEU A 94 -0.27 -5.82 11.27
C LEU A 94 -1.55 -5.24 10.67
N THR A 95 -2.65 -5.27 11.40
CA THR A 95 -3.93 -4.73 10.95
C THR A 95 -3.85 -3.22 10.76
N LEU A 96 -3.33 -2.48 11.74
CA LEU A 96 -3.21 -1.02 11.68
C LEU A 96 -2.29 -0.57 10.54
N ILE A 97 -1.16 -1.24 10.33
CA ILE A 97 -0.27 -0.89 9.23
C ILE A 97 -0.90 -1.19 7.86
N THR A 98 -1.66 -2.27 7.75
CA THR A 98 -2.39 -2.62 6.52
C THR A 98 -3.45 -1.57 6.19
N VAL A 99 -4.22 -1.12 7.19
CA VAL A 99 -5.18 -0.02 7.04
C VAL A 99 -4.46 1.28 6.65
N GLY A 100 -3.33 1.59 7.28
CA GLY A 100 -2.52 2.76 6.93
C GLY A 100 -2.05 2.73 5.48
N LYS A 101 -1.55 1.60 5.00
CA LYS A 101 -1.14 1.42 3.59
C LYS A 101 -2.32 1.48 2.61
N LEU A 102 -3.49 1.00 3.00
CA LEU A 102 -4.72 1.13 2.20
C LEU A 102 -5.11 2.60 2.03
N LEU A 103 -5.10 3.38 3.11
CA LEU A 103 -5.41 4.81 3.07
C LEU A 103 -4.39 5.59 2.24
N GLU A 104 -3.10 5.25 2.37
CA GLU A 104 -2.03 5.84 1.55
C GLU A 104 -2.25 5.55 0.06
N ALA A 105 -2.53 4.31 -0.30
CA ALA A 105 -2.80 3.92 -1.69
C ALA A 105 -4.03 4.63 -2.26
N TYR A 106 -5.10 4.74 -1.46
CA TYR A 106 -6.31 5.47 -1.86
C TYR A 106 -6.04 6.96 -2.11
N SER A 107 -5.28 7.61 -1.23
CA SER A 107 -4.93 9.03 -1.37
C SER A 107 -4.04 9.27 -2.60
N LYS A 108 -3.03 8.41 -2.81
CA LYS A 108 -2.16 8.48 -4.00
C LYS A 108 -2.93 8.24 -5.29
N GLY A 109 -3.88 7.31 -5.30
CA GLY A 109 -4.73 7.03 -6.46
C GLY A 109 -5.55 8.23 -6.90
N LYS A 110 -6.12 8.97 -5.95
CA LYS A 110 -6.87 10.21 -6.25
C LYS A 110 -6.00 11.28 -6.91
N THR A 111 -4.78 11.48 -6.41
CA THR A 111 -3.84 12.48 -6.95
C THR A 111 -3.39 12.11 -8.37
N THR A 112 -3.07 10.85 -8.60
CA THR A 112 -2.64 10.36 -9.92
C THR A 112 -3.76 10.48 -10.96
N ASN A 113 -5.01 10.21 -10.58
CA ASN A 113 -6.16 10.34 -11.48
C ASN A 113 -6.45 11.81 -11.86
N ALA A 114 -6.25 12.75 -10.93
CA ALA A 114 -6.37 14.18 -11.23
C ALA A 114 -5.32 14.63 -12.25
N ILE A 115 -4.07 14.18 -12.10
CA ILE A 115 -2.98 14.49 -13.04
C ILE A 115 -3.26 13.85 -14.41
N LYS A 116 -3.73 12.62 -14.48
CA LYS A 116 -4.13 11.97 -15.74
C LYS A 116 -5.24 12.70 -16.43
N GLY A 117 -6.25 13.17 -15.68
CA GLY A 117 -7.34 13.98 -16.24
C GLY A 117 -6.86 15.27 -16.89
N LEU A 118 -5.82 15.93 -16.35
CA LEU A 118 -5.19 17.09 -16.97
C LEU A 118 -4.36 16.71 -18.22
N MET A 119 -3.67 15.58 -18.21
CA MET A 119 -2.92 15.10 -19.37
C MET A 119 -3.82 14.66 -20.52
N ASP A 120 -5.01 14.13 -20.23
CA ASP A 120 -5.99 13.75 -21.26
C ASP A 120 -6.63 14.96 -21.97
N LEU A 121 -6.50 16.17 -21.42
CA LEU A 121 -6.91 17.41 -22.07
C LEU A 121 -5.90 17.89 -23.11
N ALA A 122 -4.66 17.40 -23.09
CA ALA A 122 -3.66 17.72 -24.11
C ALA A 122 -4.05 17.07 -25.46
N PRO A 123 -3.99 17.81 -26.58
CA PRO A 123 -4.30 17.27 -27.89
C PRO A 123 -3.31 16.17 -28.26
N LYS A 124 -3.81 15.08 -28.80
CA LYS A 124 -2.99 13.90 -29.22
C LYS A 124 -2.52 14.00 -30.66
N THR A 125 -3.12 14.91 -31.43
CA THR A 125 -2.81 15.13 -32.85
C THR A 125 -2.59 16.60 -33.13
N ALA A 126 -1.84 16.90 -34.20
CA ALA A 126 -1.57 18.22 -34.72
C ALA A 126 -1.85 18.26 -36.23
N HIS A 127 -2.38 19.38 -36.72
CA HIS A 127 -2.57 19.63 -38.15
C HIS A 127 -1.34 20.33 -38.70
N VAL A 128 -0.38 19.59 -39.25
CA VAL A 128 0.89 20.11 -39.77
C VAL A 128 0.75 20.44 -41.25
N LEU A 129 1.27 21.60 -41.66
CA LEU A 129 1.34 22.03 -43.05
C LEU A 129 2.67 21.55 -43.64
N ARG A 130 2.61 20.60 -44.56
CA ARG A 130 3.77 20.11 -45.35
C ARG A 130 3.64 20.64 -46.78
N GLY A 131 4.28 21.77 -47.05
CA GLY A 131 4.09 22.50 -48.31
C GLY A 131 2.69 23.11 -48.38
N ALA A 132 1.90 22.73 -49.43
CA ALA A 132 0.52 23.20 -49.61
C ALA A 132 -0.53 22.22 -49.07
N GLN A 133 -0.15 21.10 -48.47
CA GLN A 133 -1.04 20.08 -47.95
C GLN A 133 -1.05 20.04 -46.43
N GLU A 134 -2.23 19.91 -45.89
CA GLU A 134 -2.44 19.70 -44.46
C GLU A 134 -2.44 18.20 -44.17
N ALA A 135 -1.68 17.80 -43.16
CA ALA A 135 -1.62 16.43 -42.67
C ALA A 135 -1.88 16.40 -41.16
N THR A 136 -2.78 15.53 -40.71
CA THR A 136 -2.99 15.27 -39.29
C THR A 136 -2.00 14.22 -38.83
N VAL A 137 -1.13 14.59 -37.91
CA VAL A 137 -0.09 13.70 -37.36
C VAL A 137 -0.20 13.62 -35.85
N PRO A 138 0.27 12.53 -35.21
CA PRO A 138 0.45 12.49 -33.78
C PRO A 138 1.35 13.63 -33.29
N VAL A 139 1.07 14.21 -32.14
CA VAL A 139 1.87 15.32 -31.58
C VAL A 139 3.35 14.95 -31.44
N GLU A 140 3.63 13.68 -31.16
CA GLU A 140 4.99 13.13 -31.05
C GLU A 140 5.81 13.19 -32.34
N GLU A 141 5.16 13.31 -33.51
CA GLU A 141 5.80 13.39 -34.81
C GLU A 141 6.06 14.84 -35.26
N VAL A 142 5.58 15.83 -34.51
CA VAL A 142 5.83 17.24 -34.81
C VAL A 142 7.27 17.61 -34.46
N ARG A 143 7.97 18.23 -35.40
CA ARG A 143 9.39 18.61 -35.26
C ARG A 143 9.56 20.12 -35.19
N VAL A 144 10.69 20.53 -34.61
CA VAL A 144 11.07 21.93 -34.59
C VAL A 144 11.25 22.44 -36.04
N GLY A 145 10.51 23.52 -36.35
CA GLY A 145 10.47 24.10 -37.70
C GLY A 145 9.22 23.71 -38.49
N ASP A 146 8.41 22.76 -38.02
CA ASP A 146 7.12 22.48 -38.64
C ASP A 146 6.14 23.65 -38.38
N THR A 147 5.31 23.92 -39.40
CA THR A 147 4.19 24.87 -39.28
C THR A 147 2.93 24.08 -39.07
N PHE A 148 2.13 24.42 -38.08
CA PHE A 148 0.88 23.77 -37.80
C PHE A 148 -0.29 24.78 -37.75
N LEU A 149 -1.46 24.28 -38.05
CA LEU A 149 -2.72 25.05 -38.04
C LEU A 149 -3.53 24.70 -36.78
N VAL A 150 -4.05 25.72 -36.12
CA VAL A 150 -4.99 25.59 -35.01
C VAL A 150 -6.27 26.33 -35.37
N ARG A 151 -7.38 25.62 -35.37
CA ARG A 151 -8.71 26.18 -35.68
C ARG A 151 -9.40 26.67 -34.41
N PRO A 152 -10.38 27.57 -34.52
CA PRO A 152 -11.19 27.98 -33.38
C PRO A 152 -11.81 26.80 -32.66
N GLY A 153 -11.60 26.73 -31.33
CA GLY A 153 -12.04 25.60 -30.48
C GLY A 153 -11.09 24.43 -30.38
N GLU A 154 -9.98 24.43 -31.11
CA GLU A 154 -8.92 23.42 -30.98
C GLU A 154 -7.88 23.85 -29.93
N SER A 155 -7.28 22.88 -29.28
CA SER A 155 -6.15 23.11 -28.36
C SER A 155 -4.83 23.21 -29.12
N ILE A 156 -3.93 24.09 -28.67
CA ILE A 156 -2.58 24.23 -29.24
C ILE A 156 -1.77 22.97 -28.93
N PRO A 157 -1.29 22.23 -29.92
CA PRO A 157 -0.70 20.91 -29.71
C PRO A 157 0.72 20.94 -29.11
N VAL A 158 1.50 21.94 -29.47
CA VAL A 158 2.90 22.11 -29.02
C VAL A 158 3.22 23.61 -28.90
N ASP A 159 4.30 23.91 -28.19
CA ASP A 159 4.81 25.28 -28.12
C ASP A 159 5.19 25.78 -29.51
N GLY A 160 4.84 27.02 -29.80
CA GLY A 160 5.10 27.60 -31.12
C GLY A 160 5.05 29.10 -31.14
N ARG A 161 5.38 29.67 -32.30
CA ARG A 161 5.29 31.10 -32.58
C ARG A 161 4.18 31.38 -33.60
N VAL A 162 3.33 32.34 -33.32
CA VAL A 162 2.29 32.73 -34.26
C VAL A 162 2.94 33.37 -35.49
N LEU A 163 2.70 32.77 -36.65
CA LEU A 163 3.14 33.30 -37.95
C LEU A 163 2.08 34.12 -38.64
N ALA A 164 0.82 33.71 -38.56
CA ALA A 164 -0.31 34.39 -39.14
C ALA A 164 -1.60 34.14 -38.34
N GLY A 165 -2.52 35.07 -38.37
CA GLY A 165 -3.79 34.99 -37.65
C GLY A 165 -3.73 35.57 -36.25
N GLY A 166 -4.84 35.50 -35.53
CA GLY A 166 -4.95 35.94 -34.14
C GLY A 166 -6.26 35.44 -33.54
N SER A 167 -6.20 34.99 -32.30
CA SER A 167 -7.34 34.54 -31.51
C SER A 167 -7.07 34.74 -30.03
N ALA A 168 -8.13 34.75 -29.24
CA ALA A 168 -8.00 34.65 -27.79
C ALA A 168 -7.75 33.22 -27.40
N VAL A 169 -6.78 33.00 -26.55
CA VAL A 169 -6.43 31.70 -25.96
C VAL A 169 -6.73 31.72 -24.48
N ASN A 170 -7.22 30.59 -23.98
CA ASN A 170 -7.60 30.38 -22.59
C ASN A 170 -6.44 29.75 -21.83
#